data_ab49fa72581b92516e0fe3203846a8cb
#
_entry.id   ab49fa72581b92516e0fe3203846a8cb
#
_cell.length_a   1.000
_cell.length_b   1.000
_cell.length_c   1.000
_cell.angle_alpha   90.00
_cell.angle_beta   90.00
_cell.angle_gamma   90.00
#
_symmetry.space_group_name_H-M   'P 1'
#
loop_
_entity.id
_entity.type
_entity.pdbx_description
1 polymer ?
#
loop_
_entity_poly.entity_id
_entity_poly.type
_entity_poly.pdbx_seq_one_letter_code
_entity_poly.pdbx_strand_id
1 'polypeptide(L)'
;MKNILTIVVILLTGFTQAQTHRFIYELQYKMDSTEIGYEKLNMILDITPKEVKFYGKGLATTDSLNKKFGMNSSYTDMTGQVVKRKINSFDNENYINIKNGYYSFKTTDKINWLIADETKKIENYTLQKATTKFGGRNWTAWFCKEIPFNEGPFKLRGLPGLIFELSDAKKNFIYTLVKSRKLTENYSTADFLESNFGNKAIPINEKQKYKLIMEFYNDPFAFERNNFSKSNNDLKININGKEIHNVDELNTQTKSMQEVIRKYNNPIEIDKAMHYPIY
;
A
#
# COMPACT_ATOMS: atom_id res chain seq x y z
N MET A 1 6.53 67.99 25.29
CA MET A 1 5.50 66.96 25.24
C MET A 1 5.94 65.94 24.17
N LYS A 2 6.44 64.78 24.57
CA LYS A 2 6.93 63.75 23.64
C LYS A 2 5.76 62.79 23.39
N ASN A 3 5.33 62.72 22.12
CA ASN A 3 4.34 61.75 21.67
C ASN A 3 5.04 60.38 21.50
N ILE A 4 4.73 59.42 22.36
CA ILE A 4 5.15 58.05 22.22
C ILE A 4 4.14 57.36 21.29
N LEU A 5 4.54 57.07 20.08
CA LEU A 5 3.77 56.30 19.11
C LEU A 5 3.95 54.80 19.44
N THR A 6 2.99 54.17 20.07
CA THR A 6 3.00 52.77 20.39
C THR A 6 2.60 51.99 19.13
N ILE A 7 3.55 51.37 18.44
CA ILE A 7 3.29 50.44 17.32
C ILE A 7 2.82 49.11 17.94
N VAL A 8 1.55 48.81 17.86
CA VAL A 8 1.00 47.46 18.16
C VAL A 8 1.28 46.56 16.93
N VAL A 9 2.31 45.77 17.02
CA VAL A 9 2.54 44.68 16.04
C VAL A 9 1.57 43.54 16.34
N ILE A 10 0.47 43.49 15.63
CA ILE A 10 -0.43 42.34 15.64
C ILE A 10 0.28 41.21 14.90
N LEU A 11 0.91 40.33 15.66
CA LEU A 11 1.36 39.02 15.17
C LEU A 11 0.11 38.21 14.77
N LEU A 12 -0.28 38.30 13.51
CA LEU A 12 -1.19 37.34 12.87
C LEU A 12 -0.46 35.99 12.81
N THR A 13 -0.49 35.24 13.92
CA THR A 13 -0.20 33.81 13.89
C THR A 13 -1.33 33.16 13.11
N GLY A 14 -1.17 33.11 11.80
CA GLY A 14 -2.00 32.28 10.96
C GLY A 14 -1.88 30.84 11.45
N PHE A 15 -2.91 30.32 12.10
CA PHE A 15 -3.07 28.89 12.32
C PHE A 15 -3.14 28.24 10.93
N THR A 16 -1.99 27.84 10.41
CA THR A 16 -1.95 26.92 9.27
C THR A 16 -2.52 25.60 9.78
N GLN A 17 -3.83 25.44 9.70
CA GLN A 17 -4.44 24.14 9.91
C GLN A 17 -3.74 23.18 8.94
N ALA A 18 -3.08 22.18 9.49
CA ALA A 18 -2.40 21.17 8.71
C ALA A 18 -3.46 20.42 7.91
N GLN A 19 -3.60 20.79 6.63
CA GLN A 19 -4.59 20.23 5.73
C GLN A 19 -4.02 18.98 5.08
N THR A 20 -4.84 17.93 5.00
CA THR A 20 -4.50 16.73 4.23
C THR A 20 -5.10 16.84 2.84
N HIS A 21 -4.27 16.78 1.81
CA HIS A 21 -4.71 16.60 0.43
C HIS A 21 -4.83 15.11 0.15
N ARG A 22 -6.04 14.65 -0.11
CA ARG A 22 -6.36 13.26 -0.42
C ARG A 22 -6.64 13.08 -1.89
N PHE A 23 -5.91 12.18 -2.52
CA PHE A 23 -6.10 11.74 -3.89
C PHE A 23 -6.51 10.27 -3.88
N ILE A 24 -7.52 9.92 -4.63
CA ILE A 24 -8.03 8.53 -4.73
C ILE A 24 -7.75 8.05 -6.14
N TYR A 25 -7.04 6.94 -6.23
CA TYR A 25 -6.74 6.24 -7.47
C TYR A 25 -7.57 4.97 -7.57
N GLU A 26 -8.17 4.71 -8.72
CA GLU A 26 -8.56 3.35 -9.09
C GLU A 26 -7.29 2.60 -9.49
N LEU A 27 -7.02 1.50 -8.83
CA LEU A 27 -6.00 0.53 -9.21
C LEU A 27 -6.69 -0.65 -9.88
N GLN A 28 -6.29 -0.94 -11.11
CA GLN A 28 -6.56 -2.20 -11.81
C GLN A 28 -5.26 -2.99 -11.83
N TYR A 29 -5.28 -4.22 -11.31
CA TYR A 29 -4.07 -5.02 -11.22
C TYR A 29 -4.35 -6.50 -11.45
N LYS A 30 -3.31 -7.22 -11.84
CA LYS A 30 -3.34 -8.66 -12.05
C LYS A 30 -2.54 -9.34 -10.93
N MET A 31 -3.18 -10.23 -10.19
CA MET A 31 -2.50 -11.08 -9.21
C MET A 31 -1.61 -12.11 -9.91
N ASP A 32 -2.07 -12.63 -11.03
CA ASP A 32 -1.33 -13.47 -11.96
C ASP A 32 -1.15 -12.71 -13.27
N SER A 33 0.10 -12.55 -13.73
CA SER A 33 0.42 -11.82 -14.96
C SER A 33 -0.15 -12.46 -16.24
N THR A 34 -0.59 -13.70 -16.19
CA THR A 34 -1.19 -14.45 -17.32
C THR A 34 -2.72 -14.28 -17.41
N GLU A 35 -3.37 -13.77 -16.37
CA GLU A 35 -4.82 -13.56 -16.37
C GLU A 35 -5.24 -12.45 -17.33
N ILE A 36 -6.44 -12.63 -17.96
CA ILE A 36 -7.01 -11.64 -18.85
C ILE A 36 -7.70 -10.51 -18.06
N GLY A 37 -8.35 -10.87 -16.93
CA GLY A 37 -9.10 -9.94 -16.08
C GLY A 37 -8.22 -9.09 -15.16
N TYR A 38 -8.85 -8.10 -14.55
CA TYR A 38 -8.24 -7.24 -13.53
C TYR A 38 -9.04 -7.31 -12.24
N GLU A 39 -8.32 -7.39 -11.13
CA GLU A 39 -8.85 -6.98 -9.85
C GLU A 39 -8.88 -5.45 -9.78
N LYS A 40 -9.91 -4.87 -9.15
CA LYS A 40 -10.09 -3.42 -9.02
C LYS A 40 -10.28 -3.03 -7.58
N LEU A 41 -9.55 -2.01 -7.17
CA LEU A 41 -9.73 -1.41 -5.85
C LEU A 41 -9.32 0.07 -5.87
N ASN A 42 -9.75 0.79 -4.84
CA ASN A 42 -9.35 2.18 -4.66
C ASN A 42 -8.18 2.28 -3.70
N MET A 43 -7.16 3.04 -4.10
CA MET A 43 -6.01 3.41 -3.29
C MET A 43 -6.11 4.88 -2.87
N ILE A 44 -5.62 5.20 -1.69
CA ILE A 44 -5.57 6.56 -1.16
C ILE A 44 -4.13 7.03 -1.10
N LEU A 45 -3.87 8.22 -1.64
CA LEU A 45 -2.67 9.01 -1.45
C LEU A 45 -3.02 10.22 -0.59
N ASP A 46 -2.56 10.23 0.66
CA ASP A 46 -2.70 11.36 1.58
C ASP A 46 -1.38 12.13 1.65
N ILE A 47 -1.45 13.43 1.38
CA ILE A 47 -0.33 14.36 1.45
C ILE A 47 -0.62 15.38 2.55
N THR A 48 0.18 15.37 3.60
CA THR A 48 0.17 16.36 4.68
C THR A 48 1.41 17.27 4.55
N PRO A 49 1.51 18.36 5.31
CA PRO A 49 2.72 19.17 5.34
C PRO A 49 3.99 18.44 5.79
N LYS A 50 3.86 17.29 6.46
CA LYS A 50 5.00 16.55 7.04
C LYS A 50 5.28 15.23 6.36
N GLU A 51 4.25 14.53 5.91
CA GLU A 51 4.36 13.16 5.43
C GLU A 51 3.35 12.82 4.33
N VAL A 52 3.68 11.80 3.59
CA VAL A 52 2.87 11.22 2.52
C VAL A 52 2.58 9.77 2.87
N LYS A 53 1.34 9.34 2.65
CA LYS A 53 0.89 7.97 2.90
C LYS A 53 0.15 7.45 1.68
N PHE A 54 0.41 6.19 1.33
CA PHE A 54 -0.28 5.50 0.26
C PHE A 54 -0.77 4.15 0.78
N TYR A 55 -2.06 3.86 0.61
CA TYR A 55 -2.69 2.66 1.17
C TYR A 55 -4.04 2.35 0.53
N GLY A 56 -4.51 1.11 0.69
CA GLY A 56 -5.84 0.67 0.23
C GLY A 56 -6.97 1.39 0.97
N LYS A 57 -7.98 1.87 0.23
CA LYS A 57 -9.16 2.53 0.80
C LYS A 57 -9.90 1.65 1.83
N GLY A 58 -9.82 0.32 1.68
CA GLY A 58 -10.43 -0.63 2.63
C GLY A 58 -9.98 -0.40 4.07
N LEU A 59 -8.68 -0.09 4.29
CA LEU A 59 -8.15 0.22 5.63
C LEU A 59 -8.88 1.41 6.27
N ALA A 60 -8.99 2.54 5.54
CA ALA A 60 -9.68 3.74 6.04
C ALA A 60 -11.18 3.52 6.21
N THR A 61 -11.80 2.71 5.35
CA THR A 61 -13.23 2.40 5.44
C THR A 61 -13.52 1.57 6.69
N THR A 62 -12.72 0.52 6.95
CA THR A 62 -12.87 -0.32 8.14
C THR A 62 -12.66 0.48 9.43
N ASP A 63 -11.62 1.32 9.48
CA ASP A 63 -11.39 2.22 10.62
C ASP A 63 -12.59 3.14 10.90
N SER A 64 -13.12 3.74 9.83
CA SER A 64 -14.30 4.61 9.94
C SER A 64 -15.55 3.88 10.45
N LEU A 65 -15.78 2.65 9.99
CA LEU A 65 -16.90 1.81 10.44
C LEU A 65 -16.72 1.39 11.90
N ASN A 66 -15.50 0.99 12.29
CA ASN A 66 -15.17 0.63 13.66
C ASN A 66 -15.47 1.80 14.62
N LYS A 67 -15.00 3.00 14.28
CA LYS A 67 -15.23 4.21 15.09
C LYS A 67 -16.71 4.61 15.15
N LYS A 68 -17.42 4.49 14.04
CA LYS A 68 -18.83 4.87 13.95
C LYS A 68 -19.77 3.91 14.69
N PHE A 69 -19.50 2.62 14.64
CA PHE A 69 -20.41 1.58 15.14
C PHE A 69 -19.85 0.80 16.34
N GLY A 70 -18.69 1.18 16.89
CA GLY A 70 -18.05 0.48 17.99
C GLY A 70 -17.62 -0.95 17.63
N MET A 71 -17.29 -1.20 16.33
CA MET A 71 -16.88 -2.52 15.84
C MET A 71 -15.38 -2.71 16.07
N ASN A 72 -14.95 -3.98 16.03
CA ASN A 72 -13.54 -4.36 16.10
C ASN A 72 -13.18 -5.26 14.90
N SER A 73 -13.44 -4.75 13.69
CA SER A 73 -13.11 -5.43 12.45
C SER A 73 -11.70 -5.08 12.00
N SER A 74 -11.02 -6.00 11.32
CA SER A 74 -9.73 -5.77 10.68
C SER A 74 -9.85 -5.86 9.16
N TYR A 75 -8.89 -5.26 8.46
CA TYR A 75 -8.76 -5.36 7.02
C TYR A 75 -7.30 -5.63 6.66
N THR A 76 -7.06 -6.55 5.75
CA THR A 76 -5.73 -6.85 5.22
C THR A 76 -5.60 -6.30 3.80
N ASP A 77 -4.64 -5.42 3.58
CA ASP A 77 -4.30 -4.95 2.24
C ASP A 77 -3.47 -6.02 1.53
N MET A 78 -4.06 -6.64 0.50
CA MET A 78 -3.44 -7.72 -0.27
C MET A 78 -2.51 -7.21 -1.37
N THR A 79 -2.44 -5.88 -1.59
CA THR A 79 -1.60 -5.32 -2.66
C THR A 79 -0.13 -5.22 -2.29
N GLY A 80 0.19 -5.26 -0.99
CA GLY A 80 1.54 -5.00 -0.47
C GLY A 80 2.03 -3.58 -0.71
N GLN A 81 1.11 -2.63 -0.94
CA GLN A 81 1.42 -1.25 -1.32
C GLN A 81 1.12 -0.23 -0.21
N VAL A 82 1.23 -0.64 1.03
CA VAL A 82 1.06 0.28 2.16
C VAL A 82 2.40 0.91 2.51
N VAL A 83 2.49 2.23 2.34
CA VAL A 83 3.74 2.97 2.53
C VAL A 83 3.52 4.34 3.15
N LYS A 84 4.48 4.75 4.00
CA LYS A 84 4.59 6.07 4.57
C LYS A 84 6.00 6.64 4.33
N ARG A 85 6.11 7.95 4.10
CA ARG A 85 7.38 8.66 3.98
C ARG A 85 7.26 10.12 4.45
N LYS A 86 8.37 10.75 4.78
CA LYS A 86 8.41 12.20 4.95
C LYS A 86 8.18 12.89 3.61
N ILE A 87 7.58 14.09 3.65
CA ILE A 87 7.45 14.90 2.44
C ILE A 87 8.82 15.13 1.80
N ASN A 88 8.91 15.09 0.49
CA ASN A 88 10.15 15.24 -0.30
C ASN A 88 11.25 14.20 -0.01
N SER A 89 10.93 13.08 0.66
CA SER A 89 11.86 11.98 0.88
C SER A 89 11.63 10.83 -0.10
N PHE A 90 12.69 10.09 -0.40
CA PHE A 90 12.65 8.78 -1.07
C PHE A 90 12.79 7.61 -0.08
N ASP A 91 12.95 7.93 1.21
CA ASP A 91 12.98 6.92 2.27
C ASP A 91 11.56 6.54 2.63
N ASN A 92 11.23 5.29 2.40
CA ASN A 92 9.91 4.73 2.61
C ASN A 92 9.90 3.79 3.81
N GLU A 93 8.89 3.90 4.65
CA GLU A 93 8.50 2.87 5.61
C GLU A 93 7.34 2.10 5.00
N ASN A 94 7.59 0.84 4.70
CA ASN A 94 6.61 -0.07 4.08
C ASN A 94 5.97 -0.92 5.17
N TYR A 95 4.71 -1.28 4.99
CA TYR A 95 3.95 -2.12 5.92
C TYR A 95 3.40 -3.34 5.19
N ILE A 96 3.45 -4.50 5.84
CA ILE A 96 3.00 -5.77 5.25
C ILE A 96 2.44 -6.71 6.31
N ASN A 97 1.39 -7.41 5.95
CA ASN A 97 0.89 -8.55 6.70
C ASN A 97 1.58 -9.83 6.21
N ILE A 98 2.15 -10.60 7.13
CA ILE A 98 2.68 -11.95 6.84
C ILE A 98 2.14 -12.87 7.91
N LYS A 99 1.40 -13.91 7.53
CA LYS A 99 0.63 -14.74 8.47
C LYS A 99 -0.31 -13.86 9.31
N ASN A 100 -0.24 -14.00 10.62
CA ASN A 100 -1.01 -13.23 11.59
C ASN A 100 -0.23 -12.01 12.14
N GLY A 101 0.94 -11.70 11.59
CA GLY A 101 1.79 -10.61 12.03
C GLY A 101 1.71 -9.40 11.11
N TYR A 102 1.89 -8.21 11.67
CA TYR A 102 2.02 -6.96 10.96
C TYR A 102 3.44 -6.43 11.11
N TYR A 103 4.08 -6.10 10.00
CA TYR A 103 5.50 -5.77 9.96
C TYR A 103 5.75 -4.48 9.22
N SER A 104 6.83 -3.75 9.61
CA SER A 104 7.34 -2.62 8.84
C SER A 104 8.80 -2.85 8.44
N PHE A 105 9.18 -2.31 7.28
CA PHE A 105 10.56 -2.32 6.80
C PHE A 105 10.86 -1.08 5.98
N LYS A 106 12.13 -0.64 6.00
CA LYS A 106 12.55 0.59 5.33
C LYS A 106 13.18 0.29 3.98
N THR A 107 12.90 1.16 3.01
CA THR A 107 13.55 1.17 1.69
C THR A 107 13.85 2.60 1.28
N THR A 108 14.90 2.79 0.45
CA THR A 108 15.17 4.07 -0.22
C THR A 108 15.02 3.85 -1.70
N ASP A 109 13.98 4.48 -2.30
CA ASP A 109 13.55 4.17 -3.67
C ASP A 109 13.61 5.45 -4.53
N LYS A 110 14.80 5.83 -5.01
CA LYS A 110 14.97 6.98 -5.89
C LYS A 110 14.54 6.65 -7.31
N ILE A 111 13.64 7.46 -7.86
CA ILE A 111 13.08 7.27 -9.21
C ILE A 111 13.73 8.26 -10.16
N ASN A 112 14.25 7.76 -11.28
CA ASN A 112 14.81 8.56 -12.36
C ASN A 112 13.82 8.59 -13.53
N TRP A 113 13.16 9.75 -13.73
CA TRP A 113 12.18 9.94 -14.79
C TRP A 113 12.80 10.51 -16.06
N LEU A 114 12.38 9.98 -17.20
CA LEU A 114 12.59 10.59 -18.52
C LEU A 114 11.29 11.27 -18.93
N ILE A 115 11.30 12.61 -18.93
CA ILE A 115 10.14 13.42 -19.30
C ILE A 115 10.15 13.62 -20.82
N ALA A 116 9.03 13.34 -21.48
CA ALA A 116 8.83 13.54 -22.90
C ALA A 116 8.05 14.85 -23.18
N ASP A 117 8.11 15.35 -24.40
CA ASP A 117 7.31 16.51 -24.83
C ASP A 117 5.85 16.17 -25.11
N GLU A 118 5.54 14.88 -25.18
CA GLU A 118 4.19 14.38 -25.45
C GLU A 118 3.23 14.80 -24.32
N THR A 119 2.13 15.43 -24.72
CA THR A 119 1.07 15.90 -23.84
C THR A 119 -0.29 15.40 -24.29
N LYS A 120 -1.23 15.32 -23.33
CA LYS A 120 -2.65 15.07 -23.59
C LYS A 120 -3.52 15.90 -22.66
N LYS A 121 -4.78 16.09 -23.01
CA LYS A 121 -5.76 16.77 -22.16
C LYS A 121 -6.71 15.76 -21.55
N ILE A 122 -6.99 15.93 -20.24
CA ILE A 122 -8.06 15.24 -19.53
C ILE A 122 -8.85 16.33 -18.81
N GLU A 123 -10.10 16.49 -19.16
CA GLU A 123 -10.94 17.61 -18.69
C GLU A 123 -10.22 18.96 -18.90
N ASN A 124 -9.97 19.70 -17.81
CA ASN A 124 -9.32 21.00 -17.84
C ASN A 124 -7.80 20.92 -17.61
N TYR A 125 -7.21 19.75 -17.47
CA TYR A 125 -5.79 19.57 -17.15
C TYR A 125 -4.97 19.17 -18.37
N THR A 126 -3.77 19.73 -18.48
CA THR A 126 -2.79 19.28 -19.46
C THR A 126 -1.80 18.33 -18.78
N LEU A 127 -1.79 17.09 -19.23
CA LEU A 127 -0.88 16.06 -18.69
C LEU A 127 0.32 15.91 -19.61
N GLN A 128 1.50 15.75 -19.02
CA GLN A 128 2.75 15.47 -19.73
C GLN A 128 3.20 14.03 -19.44
N LYS A 129 3.77 13.38 -20.44
CA LYS A 129 4.25 12.00 -20.35
C LYS A 129 5.63 11.94 -19.73
N ALA A 130 5.84 10.92 -18.90
CA ALA A 130 7.16 10.53 -18.42
C ALA A 130 7.29 9.01 -18.34
N THR A 131 8.52 8.50 -18.45
CA THR A 131 8.80 7.08 -18.34
C THR A 131 9.93 6.82 -17.34
N THR A 132 9.93 5.63 -16.74
CA THR A 132 11.00 5.20 -15.83
C THR A 132 11.08 3.68 -15.76
N LYS A 133 12.19 3.18 -15.20
CA LYS A 133 12.33 1.80 -14.74
C LYS A 133 12.32 1.77 -13.21
N PHE A 134 11.43 0.98 -12.63
CA PHE A 134 11.35 0.79 -11.19
C PHE A 134 10.75 -0.57 -10.87
N GLY A 135 11.32 -1.25 -9.87
CA GLY A 135 10.80 -2.54 -9.38
C GLY A 135 10.82 -3.64 -10.46
N GLY A 136 11.79 -3.63 -11.39
CA GLY A 136 11.87 -4.57 -12.50
C GLY A 136 10.84 -4.34 -13.62
N ARG A 137 10.07 -3.23 -13.57
CA ARG A 137 9.06 -2.86 -14.58
C ARG A 137 9.42 -1.56 -15.28
N ASN A 138 8.99 -1.43 -16.54
CA ASN A 138 9.00 -0.16 -17.27
C ASN A 138 7.65 0.54 -17.04
N TRP A 139 7.68 1.79 -16.57
CA TRP A 139 6.50 2.57 -16.23
C TRP A 139 6.31 3.73 -17.18
N THR A 140 5.04 4.02 -17.48
CA THR A 140 4.60 5.25 -18.15
C THR A 140 3.68 6.00 -17.20
N ALA A 141 4.01 7.27 -16.94
CA ALA A 141 3.21 8.19 -16.14
C ALA A 141 2.71 9.34 -17.01
N TRP A 142 1.51 9.83 -16.69
CA TRP A 142 0.97 11.10 -17.15
C TRP A 142 0.76 11.99 -15.93
N PHE A 143 1.49 13.08 -15.84
CA PHE A 143 1.50 13.97 -14.68
C PHE A 143 1.05 15.38 -15.05
N CYS A 144 0.48 16.09 -14.07
CA CYS A 144 -0.07 17.44 -14.20
C CYS A 144 0.81 18.44 -13.44
N LYS A 145 1.44 19.39 -14.14
CA LYS A 145 2.24 20.46 -13.54
C LYS A 145 1.40 21.49 -12.78
N GLU A 146 0.13 21.63 -13.15
CA GLU A 146 -0.81 22.58 -12.53
C GLU A 146 -1.15 22.18 -11.08
N ILE A 147 -0.94 20.93 -10.72
CA ILE A 147 -1.11 20.41 -9.35
C ILE A 147 0.28 20.18 -8.74
N PRO A 148 0.79 21.09 -7.91
CA PRO A 148 2.20 21.15 -7.51
C PRO A 148 2.55 20.15 -6.40
N PHE A 149 2.18 18.90 -6.55
CA PHE A 149 2.59 17.78 -5.70
C PHE A 149 3.50 16.86 -6.50
N ASN A 150 4.76 16.73 -6.09
CA ASN A 150 5.72 15.81 -6.72
C ASN A 150 5.49 14.37 -6.30
N GLU A 151 4.22 13.95 -6.28
CA GLU A 151 3.77 12.69 -5.70
C GLU A 151 2.94 11.87 -6.70
N GLY A 152 2.78 10.57 -6.39
CA GLY A 152 2.01 9.64 -7.20
C GLY A 152 1.75 8.33 -6.46
N PRO A 153 1.19 7.32 -7.15
CA PRO A 153 0.89 6.03 -6.57
C PRO A 153 2.13 5.32 -6.00
N PHE A 154 1.97 4.73 -4.82
CA PHE A 154 2.97 3.93 -4.13
C PHE A 154 4.28 4.70 -3.91
N LYS A 155 5.39 4.22 -4.47
CA LYS A 155 6.72 4.81 -4.39
C LYS A 155 7.08 5.67 -5.62
N LEU A 156 6.23 5.67 -6.66
CA LEU A 156 6.48 6.35 -7.94
C LEU A 156 6.12 7.84 -7.81
N ARG A 157 7.14 8.65 -7.50
CA ARG A 157 7.08 10.08 -7.23
C ARG A 157 8.27 10.83 -7.84
N GLY A 158 8.30 12.16 -7.70
CA GLY A 158 9.45 13.00 -8.08
C GLY A 158 9.31 13.71 -9.43
N LEU A 159 8.17 13.55 -10.14
CA LEU A 159 7.83 14.39 -11.29
C LEU A 159 7.43 15.79 -10.81
N PRO A 160 7.61 16.84 -11.65
CA PRO A 160 7.23 18.20 -11.29
C PRO A 160 5.71 18.42 -11.41
N GLY A 161 4.93 17.65 -10.63
CA GLY A 161 3.47 17.64 -10.60
C GLY A 161 2.90 16.29 -10.24
N LEU A 162 1.60 16.27 -9.92
CA LEU A 162 0.89 15.08 -9.50
C LEU A 162 0.74 14.08 -10.66
N ILE A 163 1.02 12.81 -10.41
CA ILE A 163 0.77 11.74 -11.38
C ILE A 163 -0.74 11.45 -11.41
N PHE A 164 -1.37 11.60 -12.58
CA PHE A 164 -2.79 11.30 -12.80
C PHE A 164 -3.00 9.86 -13.26
N GLU A 165 -2.15 9.40 -14.16
CA GLU A 165 -2.19 8.03 -14.64
C GLU A 165 -0.80 7.42 -14.56
N LEU A 166 -0.75 6.15 -14.22
CA LEU A 166 0.48 5.38 -14.13
C LEU A 166 0.19 3.95 -14.56
N SER A 167 1.00 3.40 -15.44
CA SER A 167 0.88 1.97 -15.78
C SER A 167 2.23 1.37 -16.14
N ASP A 168 2.41 0.08 -15.82
CA ASP A 168 3.55 -0.66 -16.33
C ASP A 168 3.33 -1.09 -17.79
N ALA A 169 4.43 -1.37 -18.51
CA ALA A 169 4.39 -1.68 -19.94
C ALA A 169 3.53 -2.91 -20.28
N LYS A 170 3.45 -3.89 -19.36
CA LYS A 170 2.64 -5.10 -19.52
C LYS A 170 1.20 -4.93 -19.03
N LYS A 171 0.83 -3.74 -18.55
CA LYS A 171 -0.50 -3.46 -17.99
C LYS A 171 -0.88 -4.39 -16.81
N ASN A 172 0.09 -4.85 -16.04
CA ASN A 172 -0.22 -5.60 -14.82
C ASN A 172 -0.73 -4.69 -13.69
N PHE A 173 -0.32 -3.41 -13.71
CA PHE A 173 -0.77 -2.38 -12.78
C PHE A 173 -1.14 -1.13 -13.56
N ILE A 174 -2.34 -0.64 -13.34
CA ILE A 174 -2.88 0.59 -13.95
C ILE A 174 -3.51 1.41 -12.85
N TYR A 175 -3.01 2.63 -12.64
CA TYR A 175 -3.57 3.60 -11.69
C TYR A 175 -4.16 4.75 -12.46
N THR A 176 -5.37 5.14 -12.10
CA THR A 176 -6.06 6.31 -12.64
C THR A 176 -6.57 7.16 -11.48
N LEU A 177 -6.20 8.43 -11.44
CA LEU A 177 -6.74 9.39 -10.47
C LEU A 177 -8.23 9.59 -10.75
N VAL A 178 -9.08 9.25 -9.77
CA VAL A 178 -10.54 9.33 -9.93
C VAL A 178 -11.17 10.39 -9.03
N LYS A 179 -10.49 10.84 -7.98
CA LYS A 179 -11.02 11.84 -7.06
C LYS A 179 -9.92 12.55 -6.28
N SER A 180 -10.13 13.84 -6.04
CA SER A 180 -9.32 14.62 -5.11
C SER A 180 -10.21 15.25 -4.03
N ARG A 181 -9.68 15.40 -2.82
CA ARG A 181 -10.33 16.09 -1.71
C ARG A 181 -9.29 16.83 -0.87
N LYS A 182 -9.73 17.93 -0.30
CA LYS A 182 -9.01 18.65 0.75
C LYS A 182 -9.73 18.37 2.07
N LEU A 183 -9.05 17.73 3.01
CA LEU A 183 -9.61 17.46 4.33
C LEU A 183 -9.28 18.64 5.25
N THR A 184 -10.28 19.10 6.00
CA THR A 184 -10.15 20.24 6.90
C THR A 184 -9.42 19.91 8.19
N GLU A 185 -9.31 18.62 8.51
CA GLU A 185 -8.70 18.09 9.72
C GLU A 185 -7.50 17.17 9.39
N ASN A 186 -6.59 17.04 10.34
CA ASN A 186 -5.52 16.04 10.25
C ASN A 186 -6.14 14.64 10.36
N TYR A 187 -6.10 13.91 9.26
CA TYR A 187 -6.58 12.54 9.23
C TYR A 187 -5.53 11.60 9.83
N SER A 188 -5.86 11.03 11.01
CA SER A 188 -4.97 10.06 11.65
C SER A 188 -5.12 8.69 11.00
N THR A 189 -4.00 8.06 10.71
CA THR A 189 -3.92 6.68 10.21
C THR A 189 -3.35 5.70 11.24
N ALA A 190 -3.09 6.20 12.47
CA ALA A 190 -2.37 5.47 13.51
C ALA A 190 -2.99 4.11 13.85
N ASP A 191 -4.33 4.02 13.79
CA ASP A 191 -5.07 2.83 14.18
C ASP A 191 -5.08 1.72 13.12
N PHE A 192 -4.75 2.04 11.85
CA PHE A 192 -4.84 1.06 10.78
C PHE A 192 -3.59 0.96 9.88
N LEU A 193 -2.75 2.00 9.82
CA LEU A 193 -1.54 1.98 9.00
C LEU A 193 -0.29 1.74 9.85
N GLU A 194 -0.11 2.51 10.93
CA GLU A 194 1.02 2.34 11.85
C GLU A 194 0.79 1.19 12.84
N SER A 195 -0.48 0.85 13.08
CA SER A 195 -0.89 -0.37 13.79
C SER A 195 -2.10 -0.99 13.09
N ASN A 196 -2.00 -2.21 12.61
CA ASN A 196 -3.10 -2.89 11.94
C ASN A 196 -4.21 -3.25 12.96
N PHE A 197 -5.13 -2.29 13.22
CA PHE A 197 -6.26 -2.43 14.14
C PHE A 197 -5.85 -3.00 15.51
N GLY A 198 -4.86 -2.35 16.16
CA GLY A 198 -4.34 -2.74 17.47
C GLY A 198 -3.04 -3.56 17.44
N ASN A 199 -2.66 -4.13 16.30
CA ASN A 199 -1.42 -4.87 16.15
C ASN A 199 -0.30 -3.93 15.67
N LYS A 200 0.53 -3.44 16.59
CA LYS A 200 1.65 -2.57 16.25
C LYS A 200 2.62 -3.24 15.29
N ALA A 201 3.04 -2.52 14.25
CA ALA A 201 3.99 -3.04 13.28
C ALA A 201 5.34 -3.39 13.92
N ILE A 202 5.84 -4.59 13.66
CA ILE A 202 7.13 -5.08 14.13
C ILE A 202 8.18 -4.71 13.06
N PRO A 203 9.22 -3.91 13.40
CA PRO A 203 10.27 -3.58 12.45
C PRO A 203 11.09 -4.82 12.09
N ILE A 204 11.28 -5.04 10.78
CA ILE A 204 12.08 -6.14 10.24
C ILE A 204 13.02 -5.62 9.14
N ASN A 205 14.05 -6.40 8.84
CA ASN A 205 14.90 -6.19 7.67
C ASN A 205 14.50 -7.12 6.51
N GLU A 206 15.09 -6.92 5.33
CA GLU A 206 14.81 -7.70 4.12
C GLU A 206 15.04 -9.21 4.32
N LYS A 207 16.10 -9.59 5.05
CA LYS A 207 16.39 -11.01 5.34
C LYS A 207 15.32 -11.65 6.23
N GLN A 208 14.86 -10.90 7.25
CA GLN A 208 13.77 -11.36 8.12
C GLN A 208 12.44 -11.44 7.36
N LYS A 209 12.16 -10.45 6.49
CA LYS A 209 10.98 -10.47 5.63
C LYS A 209 10.98 -11.72 4.73
N TYR A 210 12.10 -11.98 4.05
CA TYR A 210 12.25 -13.17 3.22
C TYR A 210 12.01 -14.46 4.02
N LYS A 211 12.64 -14.58 5.19
CA LYS A 211 12.48 -15.74 6.07
C LYS A 211 11.01 -15.96 6.47
N LEU A 212 10.31 -14.92 6.90
CA LEU A 212 8.90 -15.01 7.30
C LEU A 212 7.99 -15.44 6.15
N ILE A 213 8.21 -14.90 4.94
CA ILE A 213 7.45 -15.27 3.75
C ILE A 213 7.71 -16.75 3.38
N MET A 214 8.96 -17.20 3.44
CA MET A 214 9.32 -18.60 3.15
C MET A 214 8.79 -19.56 4.21
N GLU A 215 8.81 -19.20 5.47
CA GLU A 215 8.19 -19.99 6.55
C GLU A 215 6.68 -20.14 6.33
N PHE A 216 6.01 -19.08 5.88
CA PHE A 216 4.59 -19.16 5.52
C PHE A 216 4.36 -20.03 4.30
N TYR A 217 5.18 -19.90 3.26
CA TYR A 217 5.07 -20.76 2.08
C TYR A 217 5.28 -22.24 2.41
N ASN A 218 6.29 -22.56 3.24
CA ASN A 218 6.62 -23.94 3.59
C ASN A 218 5.54 -24.61 4.45
N ASP A 219 4.96 -23.87 5.39
CA ASP A 219 3.85 -24.38 6.23
C ASP A 219 2.82 -23.25 6.52
N PRO A 220 1.90 -23.00 5.57
CA PRO A 220 0.86 -21.98 5.75
C PRO A 220 -0.13 -22.34 6.88
N PHE A 221 -0.20 -23.59 7.27
CA PHE A 221 -1.09 -24.13 8.29
C PHE A 221 -0.34 -24.66 9.54
N ALA A 222 0.80 -24.04 9.86
CA ALA A 222 1.61 -24.44 11.01
C ALA A 222 0.83 -24.40 12.35
N PHE A 223 -0.07 -23.42 12.50
CA PHE A 223 -0.91 -23.30 13.69
C PHE A 223 -1.90 -24.46 13.79
N GLU A 224 -2.59 -24.76 12.72
CA GLU A 224 -3.56 -25.85 12.62
C GLU A 224 -2.88 -27.20 12.84
N ARG A 225 -1.71 -27.41 12.25
CA ARG A 225 -0.88 -28.60 12.41
C ARG A 225 -0.49 -28.84 13.89
N ASN A 226 -0.09 -27.78 14.57
CA ASN A 226 0.25 -27.85 15.99
C ASN A 226 -0.99 -28.18 16.87
N ASN A 227 -2.18 -27.72 16.49
CA ASN A 227 -3.41 -28.03 17.17
C ASN A 227 -3.81 -29.52 16.98
N PHE A 228 -3.70 -30.05 15.75
CA PHE A 228 -3.91 -31.50 15.51
C PHE A 228 -2.95 -32.35 16.33
N SER A 229 -1.69 -31.95 16.45
CA SER A 229 -0.71 -32.72 17.24
C SER A 229 -0.99 -32.74 18.74
N LYS A 230 -1.79 -31.78 19.24
CA LYS A 230 -2.15 -31.67 20.67
C LYS A 230 -3.53 -32.26 21.00
N SER A 231 -4.39 -32.43 20.01
CA SER A 231 -5.73 -32.99 20.20
C SER A 231 -5.73 -34.47 19.87
N ASN A 232 -6.34 -35.30 20.72
CA ASN A 232 -6.48 -36.75 20.51
C ASN A 232 -7.51 -37.05 19.40
N ASN A 233 -7.20 -36.66 18.13
CA ASN A 233 -7.96 -36.97 16.90
C ASN A 233 -9.42 -36.47 16.76
N ASP A 234 -9.95 -35.67 17.70
CA ASP A 234 -11.32 -35.14 17.60
C ASP A 234 -11.42 -33.73 17.04
N LEU A 235 -10.29 -33.13 16.61
CA LEU A 235 -10.26 -31.78 16.09
C LEU A 235 -10.70 -31.74 14.63
N LYS A 236 -11.70 -30.92 14.34
CA LYS A 236 -12.13 -30.59 12.98
C LYS A 236 -11.83 -29.13 12.70
N ILE A 237 -11.17 -28.86 11.60
CA ILE A 237 -10.78 -27.49 11.17
C ILE A 237 -11.41 -27.21 9.82
N ASN A 238 -12.05 -26.05 9.66
CA ASN A 238 -12.55 -25.63 8.36
C ASN A 238 -11.51 -24.75 7.66
N ILE A 239 -11.05 -25.18 6.48
CA ILE A 239 -10.14 -24.41 5.61
C ILE A 239 -10.85 -24.17 4.28
N ASN A 240 -11.20 -22.92 4.00
CA ASN A 240 -11.87 -22.51 2.76
C ASN A 240 -13.15 -23.31 2.45
N GLY A 241 -13.95 -23.60 3.49
CA GLY A 241 -15.21 -24.36 3.37
C GLY A 241 -15.04 -25.88 3.35
N LYS A 242 -13.81 -26.39 3.39
CA LYS A 242 -13.53 -27.82 3.49
C LYS A 242 -13.20 -28.20 4.93
N GLU A 243 -13.87 -29.18 5.46
CA GLU A 243 -13.59 -29.78 6.77
C GLU A 243 -12.34 -30.66 6.67
N ILE A 244 -11.36 -30.44 7.54
CA ILE A 244 -10.09 -31.15 7.63
C ILE A 244 -10.06 -31.94 8.93
N HIS A 245 -9.81 -33.24 8.84
CA HIS A 245 -9.92 -34.19 9.96
C HIS A 245 -8.55 -34.72 10.42
N ASN A 246 -7.51 -34.58 9.62
CA ASN A 246 -6.20 -35.16 9.91
C ASN A 246 -5.05 -34.40 9.23
N VAL A 247 -3.82 -34.76 9.59
CA VAL A 247 -2.60 -34.13 9.08
C VAL A 247 -2.40 -34.40 7.58
N ASP A 248 -2.82 -35.54 7.03
CA ASP A 248 -2.64 -35.84 5.60
C ASP A 248 -3.54 -34.97 4.73
N GLU A 249 -4.77 -34.72 5.16
CA GLU A 249 -5.65 -33.75 4.50
C GLU A 249 -5.07 -32.34 4.58
N LEU A 250 -4.47 -31.97 5.73
CA LEU A 250 -3.79 -30.68 5.89
C LEU A 250 -2.56 -30.56 4.97
N ASN A 251 -1.81 -31.65 4.76
CA ASN A 251 -0.69 -31.69 3.81
C ASN A 251 -1.17 -31.43 2.37
N THR A 252 -2.33 -31.98 2.01
CA THR A 252 -2.96 -31.72 0.71
C THR A 252 -3.34 -30.26 0.55
N GLN A 253 -3.93 -29.64 1.58
CA GLN A 253 -4.25 -28.20 1.57
C GLN A 253 -2.99 -27.34 1.51
N THR A 254 -1.91 -27.75 2.18
CA THR A 254 -0.61 -27.08 2.11
C THR A 254 -0.10 -27.00 0.68
N LYS A 255 -0.11 -28.11 -0.06
CA LYS A 255 0.30 -28.14 -1.48
C LYS A 255 -0.57 -27.23 -2.35
N SER A 256 -1.88 -27.30 -2.20
CA SER A 256 -2.80 -26.40 -2.93
C SER A 256 -2.53 -24.93 -2.63
N MET A 257 -2.29 -24.56 -1.37
CA MET A 257 -1.94 -23.17 -0.99
C MET A 257 -0.60 -22.74 -1.58
N GLN A 258 0.40 -23.61 -1.61
CA GLN A 258 1.69 -23.33 -2.25
C GLN A 258 1.55 -23.07 -3.75
N GLU A 259 0.67 -23.80 -4.44
CA GLU A 259 0.34 -23.55 -5.85
C GLU A 259 -0.30 -22.17 -6.06
N VAL A 260 -1.26 -21.81 -5.19
CA VAL A 260 -1.91 -20.50 -5.20
C VAL A 260 -0.89 -19.39 -4.96
N ILE A 261 0.00 -19.54 -3.96
CA ILE A 261 1.04 -18.54 -3.66
C ILE A 261 2.00 -18.35 -4.86
N ARG A 262 2.40 -19.44 -5.52
CA ARG A 262 3.25 -19.35 -6.73
C ARG A 262 2.52 -18.70 -7.89
N LYS A 263 1.26 -19.06 -8.11
CA LYS A 263 0.41 -18.52 -9.18
C LYS A 263 0.25 -16.99 -9.04
N TYR A 264 -0.04 -16.52 -7.84
CA TYR A 264 -0.31 -15.10 -7.56
C TYR A 264 0.94 -14.29 -7.18
N ASN A 265 2.11 -14.73 -7.60
CA ASN A 265 3.38 -14.07 -7.33
C ASN A 265 3.72 -13.01 -8.40
N ASN A 266 2.88 -11.98 -8.50
CA ASN A 266 3.06 -10.84 -9.42
C ASN A 266 3.10 -9.50 -8.65
N PRO A 267 4.08 -9.30 -7.74
CA PRO A 267 4.16 -8.06 -6.96
C PRO A 267 4.46 -6.85 -7.85
N ILE A 268 4.18 -5.65 -7.35
CA ILE A 268 4.49 -4.39 -8.07
C ILE A 268 6.00 -4.23 -8.33
N GLU A 269 6.84 -4.64 -7.38
CA GLU A 269 8.30 -4.72 -7.52
C GLU A 269 8.67 -6.17 -7.92
N ILE A 270 8.56 -6.48 -9.22
CA ILE A 270 8.76 -7.85 -9.73
C ILE A 270 10.21 -8.34 -9.58
N ASP A 271 11.18 -7.44 -9.51
CA ASP A 271 12.58 -7.75 -9.22
C ASP A 271 12.83 -8.20 -7.76
N LYS A 272 11.84 -7.98 -6.89
CA LYS A 272 11.80 -8.47 -5.50
C LYS A 272 10.80 -9.61 -5.30
N ALA A 273 10.27 -10.18 -6.40
CA ALA A 273 9.38 -11.33 -6.31
C ALA A 273 10.08 -12.52 -5.64
N MET A 274 9.32 -13.25 -4.85
CA MET A 274 9.84 -14.45 -4.17
C MET A 274 10.08 -15.58 -5.16
N HIS A 275 11.22 -16.25 -5.02
CA HIS A 275 11.51 -17.48 -5.74
C HIS A 275 11.10 -18.68 -4.87
N TYR A 276 9.93 -19.21 -5.14
CA TYR A 276 9.40 -20.35 -4.40
C TYR A 276 9.86 -21.67 -5.01
N PRO A 277 10.34 -22.65 -4.19
CA PRO A 277 10.70 -23.96 -4.69
C PRO A 277 9.45 -24.72 -5.17
N ILE A 278 9.66 -25.60 -6.16
CA ILE A 278 8.67 -26.56 -6.65
C ILE A 278 9.07 -27.93 -6.06
N TYR A 279 8.25 -28.47 -5.17
CA TYR A 279 8.45 -29.78 -4.56
C TYR A 279 7.58 -30.83 -5.22
#